data_dc1d46f6d33c18f9fd6c58ceae1ea174
#
_entry.id   dc1d46f6d33c18f9fd6c58ceae1ea174
#
_cell.length_a   1.000
_cell.length_b   1.000
_cell.length_c   1.000
_cell.angle_alpha   90.00
_cell.angle_beta   90.00
_cell.angle_gamma   90.00
#
_symmetry.space_group_name_H-M   'P 1'
#
loop_
_entity.id
_entity.type
_entity.pdbx_description
1 polymer ?
#
loop_
_entity_poly.entity_id
_entity_poly.type
_entity_poly.pdbx_seq_one_letter_code
_entity_poly.pdbx_strand_id
1 'polypeptide(L)'
;SLVGSEMCIRDSLKMLQSNDLGFLMAQKVSNLDQKTTKAMFDPEGYVPIIKQGEQVARFKVVKDWTKKGKRKAEDTKCTLVLTFDKKRQKRDLAVLEVWKQLVLKKQAQGVKVKPKSSGWASIAKTSEKTEARIEGIDEETFEAKRRLAGYAALVYKNAPNCQETDAVPDGRLAATYHELNQIESCFRIMKSHLGLRPMYVRNSNHIKGHILICVIALGILKLLQWKLNKSGTPLTIPEIIRALNSATTVPIKSGDELMFLQCSRPQNIRKGLEGLNQEELKAELAERRKQPNQVEILFKTVGLVPPARLVNLKEMGRCLGVRLTSEEAIPELVKDML
;
A
#
# COMPACT_ATOMS: atom_id res chain seq x y z
N SER A 1 7.29 9.36 -1.22
CA SER A 1 6.04 10.04 -1.50
C SER A 1 6.22 10.92 -2.73
N LEU A 2 5.69 10.47 -3.87
CA LEU A 2 5.49 11.30 -5.07
C LEU A 2 4.20 12.14 -4.94
N VAL A 3 3.79 12.44 -3.73
CA VAL A 3 2.88 13.55 -3.47
C VAL A 3 3.76 14.79 -3.58
N GLY A 4 4.06 15.17 -4.82
CA GLY A 4 4.69 16.43 -5.10
C GLY A 4 3.85 17.54 -4.49
N SER A 5 4.51 18.56 -3.95
CA SER A 5 3.84 19.80 -3.58
C SER A 5 2.94 20.25 -4.74
N GLU A 6 1.88 21.01 -4.48
CA GLU A 6 1.00 21.56 -5.54
C GLU A 6 1.78 22.26 -6.67
N MET A 7 3.01 22.66 -6.39
CA MET A 7 3.95 23.26 -7.33
C MET A 7 4.46 22.22 -8.35
N CYS A 8 4.84 21.01 -7.90
CA CYS A 8 5.29 19.93 -8.81
C CYS A 8 4.17 19.42 -9.72
N ILE A 9 2.93 19.38 -9.22
CA ILE A 9 1.76 18.97 -10.03
C ILE A 9 1.51 19.97 -11.16
N ARG A 10 1.66 21.26 -10.89
CA ARG A 10 1.43 22.33 -11.89
C ARG A 10 2.51 22.34 -12.99
N ASP A 11 3.76 22.21 -12.60
CA ASP A 11 4.87 22.16 -13.57
C ASP A 11 4.77 20.91 -14.43
N SER A 12 4.34 19.78 -13.84
CA SER A 12 4.03 18.56 -14.59
C SER A 12 2.87 18.74 -15.56
N LEU A 13 1.80 19.44 -15.18
CA LEU A 13 0.68 19.72 -16.09
C LEU A 13 1.10 20.61 -17.26
N LYS A 14 1.92 21.64 -17.02
CA LYS A 14 2.46 22.49 -18.09
C LYS A 14 3.31 21.66 -19.06
N MET A 15 4.19 20.83 -18.52
CA MET A 15 5.03 19.95 -19.34
C MET A 15 4.21 18.95 -20.17
N LEU A 16 3.16 18.36 -19.59
CA LEU A 16 2.27 17.45 -20.31
C LEU A 16 1.51 18.18 -21.43
N GLN A 17 1.02 19.38 -21.16
CA GLN A 17 0.32 20.21 -22.15
C GLN A 17 1.23 20.68 -23.28
N SER A 18 2.47 21.10 -22.97
CA SER A 18 3.45 21.53 -23.97
C SER A 18 3.95 20.40 -24.87
N ASN A 19 3.77 19.14 -24.46
CA ASN A 19 4.13 17.96 -25.25
C ASN A 19 2.90 17.21 -25.79
N ASP A 20 1.74 17.84 -25.81
CA ASP A 20 0.47 17.26 -26.31
C ASP A 20 0.12 15.91 -25.65
N LEU A 21 0.46 15.75 -24.38
CA LEU A 21 0.17 14.55 -23.61
C LEU A 21 -1.13 14.70 -22.81
N GLY A 22 -1.89 13.62 -22.73
CA GLY A 22 -3.04 13.52 -21.84
C GLY A 22 -2.60 13.36 -20.38
N PHE A 23 -3.54 13.55 -19.44
CA PHE A 23 -3.30 13.33 -18.03
C PHE A 23 -4.55 12.81 -17.30
N LEU A 24 -4.32 12.07 -16.22
CA LEU A 24 -5.32 11.65 -15.25
C LEU A 24 -4.77 11.91 -13.85
N MET A 25 -5.51 12.66 -13.03
CA MET A 25 -5.08 13.03 -11.68
C MET A 25 -6.25 13.12 -10.70
N ALA A 26 -5.95 12.97 -9.39
CA ALA A 26 -6.94 13.22 -8.36
C ALA A 26 -7.15 14.72 -8.14
N GLN A 27 -8.39 15.10 -7.91
CA GLN A 27 -8.79 16.43 -7.48
C GLN A 27 -9.37 16.34 -6.07
N LYS A 28 -8.90 17.20 -5.16
CA LYS A 28 -9.49 17.27 -3.81
C LYS A 28 -10.92 17.78 -3.90
N VAL A 29 -11.87 17.01 -3.39
CA VAL A 29 -13.29 17.40 -3.39
C VAL A 29 -13.57 18.66 -2.55
N SER A 30 -12.77 18.90 -1.51
CA SER A 30 -12.84 20.12 -0.69
C SER A 30 -12.43 21.39 -1.44
N ASN A 31 -11.77 21.27 -2.59
CA ASN A 31 -11.30 22.41 -3.39
C ASN A 31 -12.16 22.63 -4.65
N LEU A 32 -13.32 21.99 -4.73
CA LEU A 32 -14.29 22.23 -5.80
C LEU A 32 -15.02 23.55 -5.57
N ASP A 33 -15.39 24.21 -6.64
CA ASP A 33 -16.25 25.43 -6.58
C ASP A 33 -17.66 25.07 -6.11
N GLN A 34 -18.42 26.07 -5.68
CA GLN A 34 -19.77 25.87 -5.17
C GLN A 34 -20.72 25.21 -6.17
N LYS A 35 -20.63 25.57 -7.46
CA LYS A 35 -21.45 24.99 -8.53
C LYS A 35 -21.18 23.49 -8.67
N THR A 36 -19.91 23.13 -8.74
CA THR A 36 -19.46 21.72 -8.86
C THR A 36 -19.77 20.93 -7.60
N THR A 37 -19.63 21.54 -6.42
CA THR A 37 -19.98 20.91 -5.15
C THR A 37 -21.50 20.64 -5.04
N LYS A 38 -22.34 21.56 -5.49
CA LYS A 38 -23.80 21.33 -5.55
C LYS A 38 -24.10 20.16 -6.52
N ALA A 39 -23.49 20.17 -7.71
CA ALA A 39 -23.65 19.10 -8.70
C ALA A 39 -23.15 17.74 -8.18
N MET A 40 -22.15 17.72 -7.31
CA MET A 40 -21.63 16.49 -6.69
C MET A 40 -22.64 15.87 -5.72
N PHE A 41 -23.37 16.69 -4.95
CA PHE A 41 -24.38 16.20 -4.00
C PHE A 41 -25.71 15.88 -4.65
N ASP A 42 -25.98 16.43 -5.83
CA ASP A 42 -27.17 16.14 -6.60
C ASP A 42 -27.13 14.69 -7.12
N PRO A 43 -28.10 13.83 -6.76
CA PRO A 43 -28.15 12.43 -7.21
C PRO A 43 -28.41 12.28 -8.71
N GLU A 44 -28.97 13.30 -9.37
CA GLU A 44 -29.27 13.26 -10.78
C GLU A 44 -28.01 13.25 -11.64
N GLY A 45 -28.02 12.47 -12.72
CA GLY A 45 -26.90 12.33 -13.66
C GLY A 45 -25.77 11.40 -13.20
N TYR A 46 -25.94 10.70 -12.08
CA TYR A 46 -25.00 9.65 -11.69
C TYR A 46 -25.29 8.34 -12.41
N VAL A 47 -24.25 7.75 -13.00
CA VAL A 47 -24.28 6.44 -13.62
C VAL A 47 -23.80 5.39 -12.61
N PRO A 48 -24.54 4.29 -12.37
CA PRO A 48 -24.13 3.25 -11.45
C PRO A 48 -22.97 2.41 -11.99
N ILE A 49 -22.04 2.03 -11.10
CA ILE A 49 -21.01 1.03 -11.38
C ILE A 49 -21.45 -0.27 -10.71
N ILE A 50 -21.77 -1.27 -11.53
CA ILE A 50 -22.25 -2.57 -11.08
C ILE A 50 -21.10 -3.58 -11.14
N LYS A 51 -20.89 -4.35 -10.05
CA LYS A 51 -19.97 -5.49 -10.01
C LYS A 51 -20.72 -6.67 -9.40
N GLN A 52 -20.69 -7.82 -10.06
CA GLN A 52 -21.35 -9.05 -9.59
C GLN A 52 -22.84 -8.85 -9.24
N GLY A 53 -23.54 -8.01 -10.03
CA GLY A 53 -24.95 -7.71 -9.83
C GLY A 53 -25.27 -6.66 -8.76
N GLU A 54 -24.29 -6.18 -8.00
CA GLU A 54 -24.48 -5.15 -6.98
C GLU A 54 -23.91 -3.79 -7.39
N GLN A 55 -24.63 -2.72 -7.06
CA GLN A 55 -24.12 -1.36 -7.24
C GLN A 55 -23.08 -1.06 -6.17
N VAL A 56 -21.81 -1.08 -6.55
CA VAL A 56 -20.67 -0.82 -5.66
C VAL A 56 -20.33 0.67 -5.56
N ALA A 57 -20.51 1.41 -6.65
CA ALA A 57 -20.21 2.83 -6.72
C ALA A 57 -21.10 3.51 -7.78
N ARG A 58 -20.96 4.82 -7.91
CA ARG A 58 -21.58 5.62 -8.99
C ARG A 58 -20.62 6.71 -9.39
N PHE A 59 -20.73 7.18 -10.65
CA PHE A 59 -19.93 8.29 -11.16
C PHE A 59 -20.77 9.28 -11.96
N LYS A 60 -20.31 10.53 -12.03
CA LYS A 60 -20.92 11.62 -12.79
C LYS A 60 -19.83 12.37 -13.53
N VAL A 61 -20.05 12.65 -14.79
CA VAL A 61 -19.09 13.34 -15.66
C VAL A 61 -19.48 14.78 -15.83
N VAL A 62 -18.55 15.68 -15.60
CA VAL A 62 -18.70 17.12 -15.85
C VAL A 62 -17.70 17.49 -16.94
N LYS A 63 -18.19 17.64 -18.16
CA LYS A 63 -17.40 18.07 -19.32
C LYS A 63 -17.10 19.57 -19.23
N ASP A 64 -16.03 19.99 -19.90
CA ASP A 64 -15.59 21.40 -19.98
C ASP A 64 -15.37 22.07 -18.60
N TRP A 65 -15.05 21.26 -17.59
CA TRP A 65 -14.71 21.79 -16.29
C TRP A 65 -13.35 22.48 -16.34
N THR A 66 -13.22 23.63 -15.68
CA THR A 66 -11.98 24.40 -15.68
C THR A 66 -11.22 24.17 -14.37
N LYS A 67 -10.04 23.55 -14.47
CA LYS A 67 -9.08 23.51 -13.37
C LYS A 67 -8.39 24.85 -13.28
N LYS A 68 -8.69 25.60 -12.22
CA LYS A 68 -8.10 26.92 -11.98
C LYS A 68 -6.61 26.82 -11.68
N GLY A 69 -5.79 27.60 -12.37
CA GLY A 69 -4.39 27.85 -12.09
C GLY A 69 -4.18 28.96 -11.05
N LYS A 70 -2.93 29.34 -10.77
CA LYS A 70 -2.63 30.55 -10.00
C LYS A 70 -2.94 31.83 -10.76
N ARG A 71 -2.73 31.78 -12.06
CA ARG A 71 -3.03 32.87 -13.00
C ARG A 71 -4.10 32.37 -13.97
N LYS A 72 -4.95 33.25 -14.44
CA LYS A 72 -6.04 32.94 -15.39
C LYS A 72 -5.53 32.27 -16.69
N ALA A 73 -4.31 32.61 -17.11
CA ALA A 73 -3.65 31.99 -18.27
C ALA A 73 -3.22 30.52 -18.02
N GLU A 74 -3.28 30.05 -16.78
CA GLU A 74 -2.93 28.65 -16.39
C GLU A 74 -4.19 27.79 -16.23
N ASP A 75 -5.37 28.36 -16.47
CA ASP A 75 -6.62 27.62 -16.40
C ASP A 75 -6.68 26.56 -17.51
N THR A 76 -7.00 25.34 -17.12
CA THR A 76 -7.01 24.20 -18.03
C THR A 76 -8.42 23.64 -18.14
N LYS A 77 -8.96 23.63 -19.35
CA LYS A 77 -10.20 22.91 -19.65
C LYS A 77 -9.93 21.42 -19.66
N CYS A 78 -10.72 20.67 -18.94
CA CYS A 78 -10.59 19.23 -18.75
C CYS A 78 -11.93 18.61 -18.38
N THR A 79 -12.00 17.32 -18.28
CA THR A 79 -13.19 16.61 -17.81
C THR A 79 -13.00 16.22 -16.35
N LEU A 80 -14.02 16.52 -15.54
CA LEU A 80 -14.07 16.14 -14.12
C LEU A 80 -15.01 14.95 -13.97
N VAL A 81 -14.52 13.90 -13.31
CA VAL A 81 -15.32 12.72 -12.95
C VAL A 81 -15.48 12.69 -11.43
N LEU A 82 -16.72 12.87 -11.00
CA LEU A 82 -17.12 12.77 -9.61
C LEU A 82 -17.52 11.32 -9.33
N THR A 83 -17.00 10.72 -8.27
CA THR A 83 -17.31 9.35 -7.90
C THR A 83 -17.81 9.29 -6.47
N PHE A 84 -18.71 8.34 -6.19
CA PHE A 84 -19.17 8.02 -4.86
C PHE A 84 -19.12 6.51 -4.66
N ASP A 85 -18.52 6.06 -3.55
CA ASP A 85 -18.35 4.65 -3.21
C ASP A 85 -18.76 4.41 -1.74
N LYS A 86 -19.68 3.48 -1.52
CA LYS A 86 -20.19 3.13 -0.18
C LYS A 86 -19.10 2.54 0.74
N LYS A 87 -18.17 1.73 0.19
CA LYS A 87 -17.06 1.17 0.98
C LYS A 87 -16.11 2.28 1.42
N ARG A 88 -15.82 3.22 0.52
CA ARG A 88 -15.04 4.42 0.84
C ARG A 88 -15.75 5.25 1.91
N GLN A 89 -17.06 5.49 1.77
CA GLN A 89 -17.84 6.24 2.76
C GLN A 89 -17.72 5.64 4.17
N LYS A 90 -17.93 4.32 4.30
CA LYS A 90 -17.79 3.63 5.59
C LYS A 90 -16.39 3.82 6.19
N ARG A 91 -15.34 3.69 5.37
CA ARG A 91 -13.96 3.91 5.81
C ARG A 91 -13.68 5.35 6.22
N ASP A 92 -14.11 6.31 5.41
CA ASP A 92 -13.88 7.73 5.66
C ASP A 92 -14.61 8.18 6.95
N LEU A 93 -15.84 7.70 7.19
CA LEU A 93 -16.58 7.93 8.43
C LEU A 93 -15.92 7.29 9.64
N ALA A 94 -15.41 6.06 9.52
CA ALA A 94 -14.68 5.40 10.59
C ALA A 94 -13.39 6.18 10.96
N VAL A 95 -12.67 6.70 9.95
CA VAL A 95 -11.48 7.54 10.19
C VAL A 95 -11.86 8.84 10.89
N LEU A 96 -12.95 9.48 10.50
CA LEU A 96 -13.43 10.70 11.16
C LEU A 96 -13.79 10.45 12.63
N GLU A 97 -14.42 9.32 12.94
CA GLU A 97 -14.74 8.96 14.32
C GLU A 97 -13.47 8.73 15.16
N VAL A 98 -12.49 8.02 14.61
CA VAL A 98 -11.16 7.86 15.25
C VAL A 98 -10.51 9.24 15.49
N TRP A 99 -10.60 10.16 14.54
CA TRP A 99 -10.07 11.51 14.70
C TRP A 99 -10.79 12.28 15.80
N LYS A 100 -12.13 12.14 15.89
CA LYS A 100 -12.95 12.72 16.96
C LYS A 100 -12.46 12.28 18.34
N GLN A 101 -12.28 10.98 18.52
CA GLN A 101 -11.76 10.40 19.76
C GLN A 101 -10.34 10.89 20.08
N LEU A 102 -9.47 11.01 19.05
CA LEU A 102 -8.11 11.53 19.22
C LEU A 102 -8.11 13.00 19.65
N VAL A 103 -8.98 13.85 19.10
CA VAL A 103 -9.11 15.25 19.52
C VAL A 103 -9.48 15.33 21.01
N LEU A 104 -10.51 14.58 21.45
CA LEU A 104 -10.94 14.56 22.85
C LEU A 104 -9.82 14.07 23.78
N LYS A 105 -9.12 13.00 23.40
CA LYS A 105 -7.97 12.49 24.17
C LYS A 105 -6.84 13.53 24.26
N LYS A 106 -6.51 14.20 23.16
CA LYS A 106 -5.45 15.22 23.12
C LYS A 106 -5.85 16.51 23.85
N GLN A 107 -7.13 16.86 23.84
CA GLN A 107 -7.70 17.95 24.64
C GLN A 107 -7.47 17.66 26.13
N ALA A 108 -7.83 16.47 26.61
CA ALA A 108 -7.62 16.05 28.00
C ALA A 108 -6.14 16.05 28.42
N GLN A 109 -5.23 15.83 27.46
CA GLN A 109 -3.78 15.88 27.67
C GLN A 109 -3.18 17.30 27.58
N GLY A 110 -3.98 18.34 27.31
CA GLY A 110 -3.52 19.71 27.16
C GLY A 110 -2.57 19.95 25.98
N VAL A 111 -2.65 19.12 24.93
CA VAL A 111 -1.77 19.20 23.76
C VAL A 111 -2.06 20.47 22.96
N LYS A 112 -1.01 21.16 22.54
CA LYS A 112 -1.10 22.31 21.64
C LYS A 112 -1.06 21.86 20.18
N VAL A 113 -1.86 22.50 19.32
CA VAL A 113 -1.97 22.20 17.89
C VAL A 113 -1.93 23.48 17.07
N LYS A 114 -1.27 23.41 15.92
CA LYS A 114 -1.34 24.49 14.92
C LYS A 114 -2.68 24.45 14.21
N PRO A 115 -3.41 25.57 14.10
CA PRO A 115 -4.64 25.66 13.33
C PRO A 115 -4.43 25.18 11.89
N LYS A 116 -5.46 24.60 11.31
CA LYS A 116 -5.44 24.08 9.92
C LYS A 116 -4.39 22.99 9.63
N SER A 117 -3.91 22.30 10.65
CA SER A 117 -3.08 21.12 10.50
C SER A 117 -3.79 20.00 9.75
N SER A 118 -3.05 19.02 9.23
CA SER A 118 -3.62 17.85 8.52
C SER A 118 -4.08 16.75 9.50
N GLY A 119 -4.84 15.81 9.01
CA GLY A 119 -5.29 14.65 9.79
C GLY A 119 -6.29 15.04 10.89
N TRP A 120 -6.21 14.40 12.04
CA TRP A 120 -7.11 14.64 13.19
C TRP A 120 -7.09 16.09 13.69
N ALA A 121 -5.92 16.74 13.63
CA ALA A 121 -5.80 18.14 14.07
C ALA A 121 -6.59 19.12 13.21
N SER A 122 -7.03 18.72 12.02
CA SER A 122 -7.84 19.57 11.15
C SER A 122 -9.28 19.75 11.60
N ILE A 123 -9.75 18.96 12.56
CA ILE A 123 -11.07 19.06 13.18
C ILE A 123 -11.00 19.54 14.62
N ALA A 124 -9.82 19.94 15.09
CA ALA A 124 -9.64 20.50 16.43
C ALA A 124 -9.95 22.01 16.42
N LYS A 125 -10.79 22.43 17.32
CA LYS A 125 -11.06 23.84 17.57
C LYS A 125 -9.98 24.41 18.49
N THR A 126 -9.41 25.56 18.11
CA THR A 126 -8.38 26.26 18.86
C THR A 126 -8.71 27.76 18.97
N SER A 127 -8.39 28.38 20.09
CA SER A 127 -8.69 29.79 20.36
C SER A 127 -7.81 30.79 19.61
N GLU A 128 -6.59 30.40 19.25
CA GLU A 128 -5.59 31.30 18.70
C GLU A 128 -5.08 30.85 17.31
N LYS A 129 -4.53 31.83 16.56
CA LYS A 129 -3.97 31.57 15.21
C LYS A 129 -2.62 30.87 15.23
N THR A 130 -1.92 30.90 16.34
CA THR A 130 -0.65 30.21 16.60
C THR A 130 -0.87 28.97 17.47
N GLU A 131 0.14 28.23 17.83
CA GLU A 131 0.02 27.00 18.63
C GLU A 131 -0.85 27.18 19.87
N ALA A 132 -2.09 26.75 19.80
CA ALA A 132 -3.09 26.92 20.86
C ALA A 132 -3.55 25.57 21.41
N ARG A 133 -4.04 25.59 22.65
CA ARG A 133 -4.66 24.40 23.25
C ARG A 133 -5.96 24.07 22.53
N ILE A 134 -6.25 22.78 22.48
CA ILE A 134 -7.49 22.26 21.90
C ILE A 134 -8.63 22.59 22.88
N GLU A 135 -9.63 23.33 22.40
CA GLU A 135 -10.84 23.65 23.14
C GLU A 135 -11.96 22.64 22.93
N GLY A 136 -11.91 21.92 21.85
CA GLY A 136 -12.92 20.92 21.49
C GLY A 136 -12.83 20.51 20.03
N ILE A 137 -13.96 20.09 19.49
CA ILE A 137 -14.13 19.73 18.09
C ILE A 137 -14.70 20.93 17.35
N ASP A 138 -14.16 21.21 16.18
CA ASP A 138 -14.74 22.13 15.21
C ASP A 138 -15.86 21.38 14.46
N GLU A 139 -17.08 21.49 14.98
CA GLU A 139 -18.25 20.79 14.48
C GLU A 139 -18.56 21.16 13.02
N GLU A 140 -18.33 22.41 12.61
CA GLU A 140 -18.54 22.85 11.23
C GLU A 140 -17.60 22.12 10.27
N THR A 141 -16.32 22.10 10.61
CA THR A 141 -15.30 21.39 9.81
C THR A 141 -15.54 19.87 9.85
N PHE A 142 -15.96 19.34 10.98
CA PHE A 142 -16.26 17.90 11.12
C PHE A 142 -17.44 17.51 10.23
N GLU A 143 -18.56 18.22 10.28
CA GLU A 143 -19.72 17.94 9.45
C GLU A 143 -19.45 18.18 7.96
N ALA A 144 -18.66 19.21 7.60
CA ALA A 144 -18.23 19.40 6.23
C ALA A 144 -17.45 18.19 5.69
N LYS A 145 -16.52 17.63 6.48
CA LYS A 145 -15.79 16.41 6.11
C LYS A 145 -16.69 15.18 6.07
N ARG A 146 -17.63 15.06 6.99
CA ARG A 146 -18.61 13.98 7.04
C ARG A 146 -19.48 13.95 5.79
N ARG A 147 -19.93 15.11 5.33
CA ARG A 147 -20.72 15.25 4.09
C ARG A 147 -19.93 14.85 2.84
N LEU A 148 -18.60 15.04 2.84
CA LEU A 148 -17.71 14.66 1.73
C LEU A 148 -17.30 13.19 1.78
N ALA A 149 -17.62 12.46 2.84
CA ALA A 149 -17.24 11.05 3.00
C ALA A 149 -17.81 10.19 1.85
N GLY A 150 -16.96 9.37 1.25
CA GLY A 150 -17.30 8.51 0.13
C GLY A 150 -17.17 9.17 -1.24
N TYR A 151 -17.08 10.50 -1.33
CA TYR A 151 -16.88 11.20 -2.58
C TYR A 151 -15.39 11.26 -2.95
N ALA A 152 -15.12 11.17 -4.26
CA ALA A 152 -13.80 11.46 -4.84
C ALA A 152 -13.99 12.16 -6.17
N ALA A 153 -12.96 12.86 -6.60
CA ALA A 153 -12.94 13.52 -7.88
C ALA A 153 -11.65 13.21 -8.63
N LEU A 154 -11.78 12.91 -9.91
CA LEU A 154 -10.70 12.72 -10.85
C LEU A 154 -10.84 13.77 -11.96
N VAL A 155 -9.72 14.24 -12.43
CA VAL A 155 -9.66 15.17 -13.56
C VAL A 155 -8.81 14.55 -14.64
N TYR A 156 -9.29 14.53 -15.87
CA TYR A 156 -8.53 14.03 -16.99
C TYR A 156 -8.68 14.90 -18.23
N LYS A 157 -7.71 14.80 -19.09
CA LYS A 157 -7.72 15.32 -20.45
C LYS A 157 -7.01 14.31 -21.34
N ASN A 158 -7.65 13.91 -22.42
CA ASN A 158 -7.02 13.05 -23.42
C ASN A 158 -5.96 13.84 -24.19
N ALA A 159 -4.97 13.12 -24.73
CA ALA A 159 -4.04 13.70 -25.69
C ALA A 159 -4.80 14.15 -26.94
N PRO A 160 -4.37 15.22 -27.63
CA PRO A 160 -5.05 15.72 -28.85
C PRO A 160 -5.19 14.67 -29.95
N ASN A 161 -4.22 13.75 -30.04
CA ASN A 161 -4.18 12.67 -31.03
C ASN A 161 -4.80 11.35 -30.56
N CYS A 162 -5.44 11.34 -29.37
CA CYS A 162 -6.09 10.15 -28.85
C CYS A 162 -7.39 9.88 -29.63
N GLN A 163 -7.49 8.72 -30.29
CA GLN A 163 -8.74 8.29 -30.91
C GLN A 163 -9.77 7.94 -29.84
N GLU A 164 -11.05 8.08 -30.13
CA GLU A 164 -12.12 7.72 -29.18
C GLU A 164 -12.06 6.25 -28.75
N THR A 165 -11.57 5.37 -29.62
CA THR A 165 -11.35 3.94 -29.35
C THR A 165 -10.28 3.69 -28.30
N ASP A 166 -9.30 4.58 -28.16
CA ASP A 166 -8.17 4.45 -27.22
C ASP A 166 -8.44 5.18 -25.89
N ALA A 167 -9.54 5.96 -25.85
CA ALA A 167 -9.93 6.67 -24.64
C ALA A 167 -10.42 5.68 -23.55
N VAL A 168 -9.92 5.85 -22.33
CA VAL A 168 -10.43 5.07 -21.21
C VAL A 168 -11.87 5.47 -20.92
N PRO A 169 -12.84 4.54 -20.93
CA PRO A 169 -14.24 4.87 -20.62
C PRO A 169 -14.36 5.49 -19.22
N ASP A 170 -15.20 6.51 -19.09
CA ASP A 170 -15.38 7.28 -17.85
C ASP A 170 -15.63 6.40 -16.61
N GLY A 171 -16.40 5.31 -16.77
CA GLY A 171 -16.66 4.34 -15.71
C GLY A 171 -15.44 3.52 -15.27
N ARG A 172 -14.38 3.45 -16.08
CA ARG A 172 -13.14 2.75 -15.77
C ARG A 172 -12.04 3.68 -15.23
N LEU A 173 -12.18 4.99 -15.35
CA LEU A 173 -11.15 5.95 -14.93
C LEU A 173 -10.75 5.81 -13.46
N ALA A 174 -11.72 5.55 -12.58
CA ALA A 174 -11.42 5.31 -11.17
C ALA A 174 -10.57 4.05 -10.98
N ALA A 175 -10.84 2.97 -11.72
CA ALA A 175 -10.04 1.74 -11.67
C ALA A 175 -8.63 1.99 -12.22
N THR A 176 -8.52 2.65 -13.37
CA THR A 176 -7.23 3.03 -13.98
C THR A 176 -6.41 3.92 -13.05
N TYR A 177 -7.05 4.89 -12.38
CA TYR A 177 -6.36 5.70 -11.38
C TYR A 177 -5.85 4.86 -10.19
N HIS A 178 -6.61 3.85 -9.76
CA HIS A 178 -6.17 2.94 -8.71
C HIS A 178 -4.97 2.07 -9.10
N GLU A 179 -4.75 1.83 -10.39
CA GLU A 179 -3.56 1.11 -10.86
C GLU A 179 -2.27 1.89 -10.54
N LEU A 180 -2.30 3.23 -10.47
CA LEU A 180 -1.19 4.05 -10.00
C LEU A 180 -0.78 3.71 -8.57
N ASN A 181 -1.71 3.31 -7.71
CA ASN A 181 -1.41 2.87 -6.35
C ASN A 181 -0.51 1.62 -6.34
N GLN A 182 -0.57 0.79 -7.39
CA GLN A 182 0.31 -0.38 -7.51
C GLN A 182 1.76 0.06 -7.73
N ILE A 183 1.97 1.08 -8.56
CA ILE A 183 3.29 1.68 -8.81
C ILE A 183 3.83 2.31 -7.52
N GLU A 184 3.01 3.09 -6.81
CA GLU A 184 3.39 3.66 -5.51
C GLU A 184 3.73 2.58 -4.48
N SER A 185 2.96 1.48 -4.45
CA SER A 185 3.22 0.32 -3.62
C SER A 185 4.55 -0.33 -3.96
N CYS A 186 4.88 -0.46 -5.25
CA CYS A 186 6.17 -0.98 -5.71
C CYS A 186 7.34 -0.10 -5.23
N PHE A 187 7.25 1.22 -5.39
CA PHE A 187 8.26 2.14 -4.88
C PHE A 187 8.39 2.08 -3.35
N ARG A 188 7.28 1.92 -2.63
CA ARG A 188 7.28 1.76 -1.17
C ARG A 188 8.02 0.49 -0.77
N ILE A 189 7.75 -0.64 -1.42
CA ILE A 189 8.42 -1.92 -1.17
C ILE A 189 9.93 -1.78 -1.42
N MET A 190 10.32 -1.22 -2.56
CA MET A 190 11.74 -1.01 -2.88
C MET A 190 12.45 -0.15 -1.83
N LYS A 191 11.81 0.94 -1.37
CA LYS A 191 12.40 1.85 -0.38
C LYS A 191 12.49 1.25 1.02
N SER A 192 11.47 0.50 1.46
CA SER A 192 11.35 0.06 2.85
C SER A 192 11.84 -1.38 3.09
N HIS A 193 11.82 -2.23 2.06
CA HIS A 193 12.13 -3.65 2.21
C HIS A 193 13.33 -4.13 1.39
N LEU A 194 13.62 -3.47 0.25
CA LEU A 194 14.71 -3.88 -0.64
C LEU A 194 15.93 -2.94 -0.57
N GLY A 195 15.96 -2.04 0.40
CA GLY A 195 17.13 -1.19 0.64
C GLY A 195 17.45 -0.19 -0.47
N LEU A 196 16.47 0.21 -1.31
CA LEU A 196 16.69 1.24 -2.33
C LEU A 196 17.12 2.58 -1.70
N ARG A 197 16.77 2.84 -0.45
CA ARG A 197 17.20 4.00 0.33
C ARG A 197 17.48 3.60 1.79
N PRO A 198 18.51 4.18 2.43
CA PRO A 198 19.53 5.10 1.89
C PRO A 198 20.46 4.40 0.89
N MET A 199 20.96 5.17 -0.10
CA MET A 199 21.85 4.65 -1.13
C MET A 199 23.29 4.98 -0.73
N TYR A 200 24.10 3.98 -0.43
CA TYR A 200 25.47 4.12 0.04
C TYR A 200 26.51 4.11 -1.09
N VAL A 201 26.08 3.85 -2.33
CA VAL A 201 26.95 3.82 -3.52
C VAL A 201 26.95 5.19 -4.20
N ARG A 202 28.15 5.64 -4.64
CA ARG A 202 28.36 6.97 -5.25
C ARG A 202 28.66 6.89 -6.75
N ASN A 203 29.21 5.79 -7.23
CA ASN A 203 29.52 5.60 -8.64
C ASN A 203 28.23 5.39 -9.45
N SER A 204 28.08 6.07 -10.60
CA SER A 204 26.89 6.02 -11.44
C SER A 204 26.53 4.59 -11.89
N ASN A 205 27.52 3.76 -12.23
CA ASN A 205 27.29 2.37 -12.64
C ASN A 205 26.84 1.52 -11.46
N HIS A 206 27.40 1.71 -10.26
CA HIS A 206 26.97 1.03 -9.05
C HIS A 206 25.56 1.42 -8.65
N ILE A 207 25.20 2.71 -8.83
CA ILE A 207 23.82 3.19 -8.59
C ILE A 207 22.84 2.48 -9.53
N LYS A 208 23.16 2.40 -10.83
CA LYS A 208 22.33 1.69 -11.82
C LYS A 208 22.20 0.20 -11.48
N GLY A 209 23.32 -0.45 -11.13
CA GLY A 209 23.33 -1.84 -10.71
C GLY A 209 22.47 -2.10 -9.47
N HIS A 210 22.59 -1.24 -8.45
CA HIS A 210 21.79 -1.34 -7.24
C HIS A 210 20.28 -1.20 -7.53
N ILE A 211 19.89 -0.21 -8.34
CA ILE A 211 18.49 -0.04 -8.77
C ILE A 211 18.00 -1.27 -9.52
N LEU A 212 18.79 -1.81 -10.45
CA LEU A 212 18.45 -3.00 -11.23
C LEU A 212 18.19 -4.21 -10.32
N ILE A 213 19.07 -4.45 -9.35
CA ILE A 213 18.91 -5.53 -8.35
C ILE A 213 17.59 -5.35 -7.58
N CYS A 214 17.28 -4.14 -7.12
CA CYS A 214 16.02 -3.85 -6.43
C CYS A 214 14.80 -4.12 -7.31
N VAL A 215 14.86 -3.79 -8.61
CA VAL A 215 13.77 -4.03 -9.57
C VAL A 215 13.57 -5.52 -9.81
N ILE A 216 14.66 -6.28 -9.99
CA ILE A 216 14.60 -7.75 -10.14
C ILE A 216 14.02 -8.39 -8.88
N ALA A 217 14.50 -8.01 -7.71
CA ALA A 217 13.98 -8.52 -6.43
C ALA A 217 12.49 -8.21 -6.25
N LEU A 218 12.05 -7.00 -6.62
CA LEU A 218 10.63 -6.63 -6.62
C LEU A 218 9.82 -7.52 -7.56
N GLY A 219 10.33 -7.79 -8.76
CA GLY A 219 9.70 -8.67 -9.76
C GLY A 219 9.49 -10.08 -9.19
N ILE A 220 10.50 -10.65 -8.56
CA ILE A 220 10.43 -11.97 -7.90
C ILE A 220 9.38 -11.97 -6.78
N LEU A 221 9.39 -10.96 -5.90
CA LEU A 221 8.40 -10.84 -4.82
C LEU A 221 6.97 -10.71 -5.35
N LYS A 222 6.76 -9.93 -6.41
CA LYS A 222 5.45 -9.77 -7.04
C LYS A 222 4.96 -11.05 -7.72
N LEU A 223 5.85 -11.78 -8.38
CA LEU A 223 5.54 -13.08 -8.98
C LEU A 223 5.14 -14.10 -7.89
N LEU A 224 5.89 -14.13 -6.79
CA LEU A 224 5.58 -15.00 -5.66
C LEU A 224 4.22 -14.63 -5.03
N GLN A 225 3.96 -13.34 -4.82
CA GLN A 225 2.67 -12.85 -4.33
C GLN A 225 1.51 -13.26 -5.26
N TRP A 226 1.71 -13.14 -6.58
CA TRP A 226 0.72 -13.56 -7.57
C TRP A 226 0.45 -15.07 -7.52
N LYS A 227 1.49 -15.90 -7.41
CA LYS A 227 1.34 -17.36 -7.26
C LYS A 227 0.57 -17.73 -5.98
N LEU A 228 0.90 -17.08 -4.85
CA LEU A 228 0.21 -17.26 -3.57
C LEU A 228 -1.27 -16.89 -3.66
N ASN A 229 -1.59 -15.78 -4.30
CA ASN A 229 -2.98 -15.38 -4.53
C ASN A 229 -3.73 -16.42 -5.38
N LYS A 230 -3.07 -16.95 -6.42
CA LYS A 230 -3.66 -17.97 -7.30
C LYS A 230 -3.87 -19.31 -6.59
N SER A 231 -3.03 -19.68 -5.64
CA SER A 231 -3.17 -20.91 -4.83
C SER A 231 -4.16 -20.80 -3.67
N GLY A 232 -4.83 -19.64 -3.51
CA GLY A 232 -5.81 -19.44 -2.44
C GLY A 232 -5.20 -19.18 -1.07
N THR A 233 -3.89 -18.93 -0.99
CA THR A 233 -3.15 -18.61 0.25
C THR A 233 -2.52 -17.22 0.17
N PRO A 234 -3.32 -16.13 0.10
CA PRO A 234 -2.82 -14.78 -0.09
C PRO A 234 -1.94 -14.35 1.08
N LEU A 235 -0.74 -13.84 0.75
CA LEU A 235 0.17 -13.20 1.70
C LEU A 235 0.52 -11.80 1.21
N THR A 236 0.67 -10.88 2.14
CA THR A 236 1.19 -9.54 1.86
C THR A 236 2.72 -9.59 1.66
N ILE A 237 3.29 -8.64 0.93
CA ILE A 237 4.75 -8.58 0.72
C ILE A 237 5.53 -8.57 2.05
N PRO A 238 5.14 -7.79 3.09
CA PRO A 238 5.82 -7.88 4.39
C PRO A 238 5.74 -9.27 5.04
N GLU A 239 4.67 -10.02 4.85
CA GLU A 239 4.54 -11.40 5.35
C GLU A 239 5.44 -12.36 4.58
N ILE A 240 5.49 -12.24 3.26
CA ILE A 240 6.40 -13.01 2.41
C ILE A 240 7.86 -12.77 2.84
N ILE A 241 8.27 -11.50 3.00
CA ILE A 241 9.64 -11.17 3.41
C ILE A 241 9.94 -11.72 4.82
N ARG A 242 8.99 -11.61 5.75
CA ARG A 242 9.16 -12.19 7.10
C ARG A 242 9.30 -13.71 7.05
N ALA A 243 8.50 -14.38 6.24
CA ALA A 243 8.58 -15.82 6.07
C ALA A 243 9.91 -16.24 5.44
N LEU A 244 10.38 -15.54 4.40
CA LEU A 244 11.69 -15.78 3.79
C LEU A 244 12.83 -15.58 4.79
N ASN A 245 12.81 -14.49 5.55
CA ASN A 245 13.81 -14.21 6.57
C ASN A 245 13.77 -15.18 7.76
N SER A 246 12.64 -15.84 8.00
CA SER A 246 12.51 -16.89 9.03
C SER A 246 12.91 -18.28 8.55
N ALA A 247 13.03 -18.47 7.23
CA ALA A 247 13.46 -19.71 6.61
C ALA A 247 15.01 -19.86 6.72
N THR A 248 15.51 -19.94 7.95
CA THR A 248 16.94 -20.09 8.24
C THR A 248 17.26 -21.51 8.65
N THR A 249 18.46 -21.95 8.32
CA THR A 249 19.02 -23.23 8.76
C THR A 249 20.36 -22.99 9.44
N VAL A 250 20.68 -23.84 10.43
CA VAL A 250 21.98 -23.84 11.08
C VAL A 250 22.67 -25.15 10.71
N PRO A 251 23.88 -25.10 10.14
CA PRO A 251 24.66 -26.30 9.93
C PRO A 251 25.14 -26.87 11.27
N ILE A 252 25.05 -28.18 11.42
CA ILE A 252 25.50 -28.91 12.62
C ILE A 252 26.33 -30.07 12.14
N LYS A 253 27.55 -30.22 12.65
CA LYS A 253 28.39 -31.39 12.40
C LYS A 253 28.02 -32.50 13.37
N SER A 254 27.63 -33.66 12.86
CA SER A 254 27.32 -34.86 13.63
C SER A 254 28.21 -35.99 13.15
N GLY A 255 29.36 -36.22 13.84
CA GLY A 255 30.42 -37.09 13.34
C GLY A 255 31.02 -36.52 12.07
N ASP A 256 31.04 -37.33 11.01
CA ASP A 256 31.53 -36.95 9.67
C ASP A 256 30.42 -36.39 8.76
N GLU A 257 29.17 -36.34 9.21
CA GLU A 257 28.06 -35.83 8.42
C GLU A 257 27.68 -34.38 8.77
N LEU A 258 27.47 -33.60 7.71
CA LEU A 258 26.91 -32.25 7.83
C LEU A 258 25.37 -32.32 7.78
N MET A 259 24.77 -31.89 8.87
CA MET A 259 23.33 -31.81 9.03
C MET A 259 22.87 -30.34 9.08
N PHE A 260 21.65 -30.07 8.63
CA PHE A 260 21.03 -28.75 8.67
C PHE A 260 19.81 -28.76 9.57
N LEU A 261 19.87 -28.01 10.67
CA LEU A 261 18.75 -27.81 11.57
C LEU A 261 17.92 -26.62 11.08
N GLN A 262 16.66 -26.87 10.76
CA GLN A 262 15.73 -25.81 10.42
C GLN A 262 15.38 -24.97 11.64
N CYS A 263 15.70 -23.69 11.58
CA CYS A 263 15.43 -22.70 12.64
C CYS A 263 14.22 -21.81 12.33
N SER A 264 13.37 -22.18 11.36
CA SER A 264 12.15 -21.43 11.06
C SER A 264 11.28 -21.37 12.32
N ARG A 265 11.20 -20.17 12.93
CA ARG A 265 10.33 -19.97 14.08
C ARG A 265 8.88 -19.95 13.58
N PRO A 266 7.97 -20.77 14.16
CA PRO A 266 6.55 -20.56 13.95
C PRO A 266 6.24 -19.11 14.34
N GLN A 267 5.60 -18.36 13.46
CA GLN A 267 5.31 -16.94 13.70
C GLN A 267 4.54 -16.81 15.02
N ASN A 268 5.07 -16.02 15.94
CA ASN A 268 4.42 -15.49 17.16
C ASN A 268 3.17 -16.27 17.62
N ILE A 269 3.32 -17.58 17.80
CA ILE A 269 2.24 -18.46 18.29
C ILE A 269 1.65 -17.90 19.60
N ARG A 270 2.45 -17.14 20.35
CA ARG A 270 2.06 -16.58 21.64
C ARG A 270 1.50 -15.15 21.61
N LYS A 271 1.49 -14.47 20.49
CA LYS A 271 1.00 -13.08 20.42
C LYS A 271 -0.52 -13.04 20.59
N GLY A 272 -1.02 -12.23 21.52
CA GLY A 272 -2.45 -12.07 21.80
C GLY A 272 -3.05 -13.19 22.65
N LEU A 273 -2.21 -13.96 23.36
CA LEU A 273 -2.62 -14.99 24.32
C LEU A 273 -2.51 -14.50 25.78
N GLU A 274 -2.29 -13.21 25.95
CA GLU A 274 -2.21 -12.56 27.26
C GLU A 274 -3.61 -12.60 27.92
N GLY A 275 -3.70 -13.19 29.12
CA GLY A 275 -4.97 -13.27 29.88
C GLY A 275 -5.73 -14.59 29.75
N LEU A 276 -5.28 -15.55 28.94
CA LEU A 276 -5.86 -16.89 28.88
C LEU A 276 -5.39 -17.76 30.07
N ASN A 277 -6.28 -18.62 30.59
CA ASN A 277 -5.91 -19.63 31.54
C ASN A 277 -5.03 -20.74 30.91
N GLN A 278 -4.45 -21.64 31.72
CA GLN A 278 -3.51 -22.67 31.20
C GLN A 278 -4.14 -23.65 30.21
N GLU A 279 -5.42 -23.98 30.37
CA GLU A 279 -6.12 -24.91 29.47
C GLU A 279 -6.50 -24.25 28.15
N GLU A 280 -7.04 -23.04 28.20
CA GLU A 280 -7.33 -22.21 27.02
C GLU A 280 -6.04 -21.93 26.23
N LEU A 281 -4.95 -21.63 26.93
CA LEU A 281 -3.64 -21.42 26.30
C LEU A 281 -3.15 -22.68 25.59
N LYS A 282 -3.27 -23.85 26.19
CA LYS A 282 -2.90 -25.13 25.56
C LYS A 282 -3.75 -25.44 24.35
N ALA A 283 -5.06 -25.24 24.44
CA ALA A 283 -6.00 -25.47 23.33
C ALA A 283 -5.72 -24.53 22.15
N GLU A 284 -5.56 -23.24 22.40
CA GLU A 284 -5.26 -22.24 21.36
C GLU A 284 -3.89 -22.47 20.73
N LEU A 285 -2.88 -22.82 21.51
CA LEU A 285 -1.55 -23.19 20.99
C LEU A 285 -1.61 -24.46 20.14
N ALA A 286 -2.41 -25.44 20.50
CA ALA A 286 -2.61 -26.66 19.72
C ALA A 286 -3.28 -26.37 18.39
N GLU A 287 -4.29 -25.49 18.38
CA GLU A 287 -4.99 -25.07 17.17
C GLU A 287 -4.07 -24.24 16.23
N ARG A 288 -3.33 -23.29 16.78
CA ARG A 288 -2.37 -22.49 15.99
C ARG A 288 -1.22 -23.33 15.43
N ARG A 289 -0.82 -24.42 16.11
CA ARG A 289 0.17 -25.37 15.58
C ARG A 289 -0.32 -26.18 14.40
N LYS A 290 -1.62 -26.34 14.23
CA LYS A 290 -2.24 -27.02 13.06
C LYS A 290 -2.23 -26.12 11.83
N GLN A 291 -2.13 -24.79 12.00
CA GLN A 291 -2.07 -23.87 10.87
C GLN A 291 -0.73 -24.04 10.14
N PRO A 292 -0.76 -24.15 8.80
CA PRO A 292 0.48 -24.30 8.04
C PRO A 292 1.39 -23.09 8.24
N ASN A 293 2.67 -23.35 8.50
CA ASN A 293 3.68 -22.32 8.62
C ASN A 293 3.80 -21.56 7.29
N GLN A 294 3.93 -20.24 7.35
CA GLN A 294 4.07 -19.40 6.14
C GLN A 294 5.28 -19.83 5.28
N VAL A 295 6.35 -20.34 5.89
CA VAL A 295 7.50 -20.91 5.18
C VAL A 295 7.08 -22.15 4.37
N GLU A 296 6.30 -23.05 4.96
CA GLU A 296 5.79 -24.25 4.26
C GLU A 296 4.87 -23.87 3.11
N ILE A 297 4.01 -22.85 3.30
CA ILE A 297 3.16 -22.30 2.23
C ILE A 297 4.02 -21.81 1.07
N LEU A 298 5.09 -21.05 1.36
CA LEU A 298 6.01 -20.55 0.33
C LEU A 298 6.68 -21.68 -0.43
N PHE A 299 7.24 -22.67 0.26
CA PHE A 299 7.88 -23.83 -0.38
C PHE A 299 6.91 -24.57 -1.30
N LYS A 300 5.71 -24.91 -0.81
CA LYS A 300 4.68 -25.59 -1.59
C LYS A 300 4.24 -24.76 -2.82
N THR A 301 4.10 -23.44 -2.66
CA THR A 301 3.68 -22.54 -3.74
C THR A 301 4.67 -22.48 -4.89
N VAL A 302 5.97 -22.61 -4.59
CA VAL A 302 7.02 -22.64 -5.63
C VAL A 302 7.34 -24.06 -6.11
N GLY A 303 6.62 -25.07 -5.63
CA GLY A 303 6.80 -26.48 -6.02
C GLY A 303 7.97 -27.17 -5.31
N LEU A 304 8.43 -26.60 -4.20
CA LEU A 304 9.47 -27.18 -3.36
C LEU A 304 8.88 -27.95 -2.18
N VAL A 305 9.61 -28.91 -1.67
CA VAL A 305 9.23 -29.66 -0.48
C VAL A 305 9.81 -28.96 0.75
N PRO A 306 8.97 -28.58 1.75
CA PRO A 306 9.51 -27.99 2.97
C PRO A 306 10.50 -28.97 3.65
N PRO A 307 11.68 -28.51 4.07
CA PRO A 307 12.65 -29.39 4.74
C PRO A 307 12.11 -29.87 6.09
N ALA A 308 12.43 -31.11 6.47
CA ALA A 308 12.21 -31.61 7.81
C ALA A 308 13.06 -30.79 8.82
N ARG A 309 12.77 -30.96 10.12
CA ARG A 309 13.47 -30.20 11.16
C ARG A 309 14.98 -30.39 11.16
N LEU A 310 15.43 -31.56 10.79
CA LEU A 310 16.84 -31.92 10.65
C LEU A 310 16.99 -32.69 9.33
N VAL A 311 17.84 -32.24 8.46
CA VAL A 311 18.08 -32.84 7.14
C VAL A 311 19.58 -32.87 6.83
N ASN A 312 20.01 -33.89 6.09
CA ASN A 312 21.38 -33.94 5.58
C ASN A 312 21.51 -33.10 4.30
N LEU A 313 22.76 -32.97 3.80
CA LEU A 313 23.06 -32.17 2.62
C LEU A 313 22.27 -32.65 1.36
N LYS A 314 22.11 -33.95 1.18
CA LYS A 314 21.39 -34.54 0.04
C LYS A 314 19.88 -34.24 0.11
N GLU A 315 19.29 -34.34 1.29
CA GLU A 315 17.88 -34.00 1.51
C GLU A 315 17.63 -32.50 1.38
N MET A 316 18.54 -31.67 1.89
CA MET A 316 18.46 -30.21 1.70
C MET A 316 18.49 -29.86 0.22
N GLY A 317 19.38 -30.48 -0.58
CA GLY A 317 19.40 -30.31 -2.02
C GLY A 317 18.08 -30.67 -2.71
N ARG A 318 17.43 -31.77 -2.29
CA ARG A 318 16.09 -32.14 -2.80
C ARG A 318 15.04 -31.11 -2.43
N CYS A 319 15.04 -30.59 -1.19
CA CYS A 319 14.10 -29.57 -0.75
C CYS A 319 14.25 -28.27 -1.55
N LEU A 320 15.47 -27.88 -1.89
CA LEU A 320 15.78 -26.68 -2.67
C LEU A 320 15.68 -26.89 -4.19
N GLY A 321 15.45 -28.13 -4.65
CA GLY A 321 15.42 -28.47 -6.07
C GLY A 321 16.79 -28.33 -6.76
N VAL A 322 17.88 -28.43 -6.00
CA VAL A 322 19.27 -28.35 -6.48
C VAL A 322 20.06 -29.58 -6.09
N ARG A 323 21.08 -29.89 -6.87
CA ARG A 323 21.98 -31.02 -6.57
C ARG A 323 23.15 -30.51 -5.73
N LEU A 324 23.07 -30.71 -4.43
CA LEU A 324 24.16 -30.41 -3.48
C LEU A 324 25.00 -31.71 -3.34
N THR A 325 26.15 -31.77 -4.00
CA THR A 325 26.93 -33.03 -4.11
C THR A 325 28.22 -33.01 -3.32
N SER A 326 28.67 -31.87 -2.81
CA SER A 326 29.94 -31.79 -2.07
C SER A 326 29.97 -30.61 -1.10
N GLU A 327 30.93 -30.62 -0.18
CA GLU A 327 31.21 -29.49 0.75
C GLU A 327 31.58 -28.19 0.05
N GLU A 328 31.95 -28.23 -1.24
CA GLU A 328 32.25 -27.07 -2.09
C GLU A 328 31.03 -26.19 -2.36
N ALA A 329 29.80 -26.71 -2.21
CA ALA A 329 28.57 -25.96 -2.33
C ALA A 329 28.24 -25.12 -1.08
N ILE A 330 29.04 -25.22 -0.01
CA ILE A 330 28.86 -24.45 1.21
C ILE A 330 29.63 -23.14 1.05
N PRO A 331 28.99 -21.97 1.21
CA PRO A 331 29.68 -20.69 1.17
C PRO A 331 30.88 -20.69 2.14
N GLU A 332 32.00 -20.10 1.75
CA GLU A 332 33.23 -20.02 2.55
C GLU A 332 32.96 -19.51 3.98
N LEU A 333 32.03 -18.59 4.14
CA LEU A 333 31.57 -18.09 5.44
C LEU A 333 31.06 -19.19 6.40
N VAL A 334 30.64 -20.34 5.90
CA VAL A 334 30.15 -21.48 6.70
C VAL A 334 31.28 -22.45 6.96
N LYS A 335 32.29 -22.51 6.06
CA LYS A 335 33.50 -23.35 6.25
C LYS A 335 34.32 -22.90 7.47
N ASP A 336 34.38 -21.59 7.74
CA ASP A 336 35.11 -21.02 8.87
C ASP A 336 34.36 -21.23 10.22
N MET A 337 33.08 -21.64 10.18
CA MET A 337 32.28 -21.93 11.38
C MET A 337 32.20 -23.42 11.72
N LEU A 338 32.74 -24.32 10.87
CA LEU A 338 32.81 -25.78 11.05
C LEU A 338 34.21 -26.22 11.42
#